data_4eb5adf377c90a7b5831bf5296369134
#
_entry.id   4eb5adf377c90a7b5831bf5296369134
#
_cell.length_a   1.000
_cell.length_b   1.000
_cell.length_c   1.000
_cell.angle_alpha   90.00
_cell.angle_beta   90.00
_cell.angle_gamma   90.00
#
_symmetry.space_group_name_H-M   'P 1'
#
loop_
_entity.id
_entity.type
_entity.pdbx_description
1 polymer ?
#
loop_
_entity_poly.entity_id
_entity_poly.type
_entity_poly.pdbx_seq_one_letter_code
_entity_poly.pdbx_strand_id
1 'polypeptide(L)'
;MKKLFMIALIVVFAATGCATMDQQSKTTKGAVYGAGGGAVAGAVLGGIIGRDAKGAAIGAAAGATIGGLAGAGAGRMMDNQEAEMRQALSQSEEVAIRREGDLLALTLKGDVTFDVDSDVVLPGLYNEIERIAQILVKYPQTTIVVEGHTDSTGSEAYNQGLSERRAWSVQRLLTERGVSSARISAVGYGESRPVASNDNPGGRQMNRRVEIRVNPNTGQQTY
;
A
#
# COMPACT_ATOMS: atom_id res chain seq x y z
N MET A 1 -48.33 -18.51 3.59
CA MET A 1 -47.90 -17.76 4.80
C MET A 1 -46.44 -18.05 5.19
N LYS A 2 -45.98 -19.33 5.27
CA LYS A 2 -44.59 -19.64 5.67
C LYS A 2 -43.50 -19.11 4.72
N LYS A 3 -43.74 -19.00 3.40
CA LYS A 3 -42.77 -18.49 2.43
C LYS A 3 -42.57 -16.97 2.49
N LEU A 4 -43.63 -16.20 2.86
CA LEU A 4 -43.55 -14.75 3.02
C LEU A 4 -42.76 -14.34 4.28
N PHE A 5 -42.84 -15.15 5.34
CA PHE A 5 -42.10 -14.92 6.60
C PHE A 5 -40.57 -15.13 6.42
N MET A 6 -40.19 -16.07 5.56
CA MET A 6 -38.77 -16.34 5.29
C MET A 6 -38.10 -15.25 4.45
N ILE A 7 -38.83 -14.62 3.54
CA ILE A 7 -38.33 -13.50 2.73
C ILE A 7 -38.19 -12.22 3.60
N ALA A 8 -39.13 -11.99 4.51
CA ALA A 8 -39.07 -10.86 5.45
C ALA A 8 -37.86 -10.97 6.42
N LEU A 9 -37.50 -12.20 6.85
CA LEU A 9 -36.36 -12.42 7.74
C LEU A 9 -35.02 -12.15 7.04
N ILE A 10 -34.90 -12.48 5.75
CA ILE A 10 -33.67 -12.22 4.97
C ILE A 10 -33.47 -10.72 4.71
N VAL A 11 -34.54 -9.96 4.49
CA VAL A 11 -34.47 -8.51 4.24
C VAL A 11 -34.10 -7.75 5.53
N VAL A 12 -34.53 -8.19 6.70
CA VAL A 12 -34.16 -7.56 7.99
C VAL A 12 -32.69 -7.76 8.32
N PHE A 13 -32.08 -8.90 7.92
CA PHE A 13 -30.65 -9.13 8.15
C PHE A 13 -29.73 -8.28 7.23
N ALA A 14 -30.24 -7.91 6.03
CA ALA A 14 -29.48 -7.07 5.11
C ALA A 14 -29.47 -5.56 5.51
N ALA A 15 -30.47 -5.11 6.29
CA ALA A 15 -30.60 -3.69 6.66
C ALA A 15 -29.82 -3.29 7.92
N THR A 16 -29.38 -4.24 8.76
CA THR A 16 -28.63 -3.94 10.00
C THR A 16 -27.10 -3.93 9.83
N GLY A 17 -26.59 -4.30 8.65
CA GLY A 17 -25.15 -4.36 8.38
C GLY A 17 -24.47 -3.06 7.97
N CYS A 18 -25.22 -2.01 7.64
CA CYS A 18 -24.64 -0.81 7.01
C CYS A 18 -24.28 0.35 7.95
N ALA A 19 -24.52 0.25 9.26
CA ALA A 19 -24.47 1.44 10.14
C ALA A 19 -23.19 1.61 10.98
N THR A 20 -22.20 0.69 10.92
CA THR A 20 -21.04 0.73 11.83
C THR A 20 -19.68 0.51 11.17
N MET A 21 -19.53 0.77 9.87
CA MET A 21 -18.25 0.51 9.17
C MET A 21 -17.14 1.54 9.43
N ASP A 22 -17.46 2.71 9.99
CA ASP A 22 -16.47 3.80 10.09
C ASP A 22 -15.51 3.70 11.28
N GLN A 23 -15.76 2.80 12.25
CA GLN A 23 -14.90 2.62 13.43
C GLN A 23 -14.21 1.24 13.51
N GLN A 24 -14.32 0.40 12.48
CA GLN A 24 -13.70 -0.92 12.51
C GLN A 24 -12.19 -0.87 12.18
N SER A 25 -11.40 -1.71 12.85
CA SER A 25 -9.98 -1.88 12.58
C SER A 25 -9.73 -2.24 11.10
N LYS A 26 -8.59 -1.86 10.56
CA LYS A 26 -8.18 -2.17 9.18
C LYS A 26 -8.21 -3.68 8.90
N THR A 27 -7.91 -4.49 9.91
CA THR A 27 -8.01 -5.96 9.87
C THR A 27 -9.43 -6.42 9.58
N THR A 28 -10.43 -5.82 10.26
CA THR A 28 -11.84 -6.18 10.04
C THR A 28 -12.31 -5.74 8.65
N LYS A 29 -11.89 -4.56 8.18
CA LYS A 29 -12.17 -4.11 6.80
C LYS A 29 -11.57 -5.06 5.78
N GLY A 30 -10.30 -5.46 5.93
CA GLY A 30 -9.64 -6.42 5.04
C GLY A 30 -10.34 -7.77 5.01
N ALA A 31 -10.79 -8.29 6.17
CA ALA A 31 -11.56 -9.53 6.24
C ALA A 31 -12.91 -9.43 5.55
N VAL A 32 -13.62 -8.31 5.70
CA VAL A 32 -14.93 -8.08 5.06
C VAL A 32 -14.79 -7.97 3.53
N TYR A 33 -13.83 -7.19 3.04
CA TYR A 33 -13.59 -7.05 1.60
C TYR A 33 -13.04 -8.35 0.99
N GLY A 34 -12.13 -9.06 1.68
CA GLY A 34 -11.59 -10.34 1.23
C GLY A 34 -12.69 -11.42 1.18
N ALA A 35 -13.54 -11.49 2.21
CA ALA A 35 -14.65 -12.44 2.26
C ALA A 35 -15.69 -12.14 1.16
N GLY A 36 -16.02 -10.85 0.94
CA GLY A 36 -16.96 -10.42 -0.10
C GLY A 36 -16.43 -10.75 -1.50
N GLY A 37 -15.19 -10.37 -1.81
CA GLY A 37 -14.55 -10.67 -3.09
C GLY A 37 -14.38 -12.17 -3.34
N GLY A 38 -13.93 -12.92 -2.32
CA GLY A 38 -13.81 -14.37 -2.41
C GLY A 38 -15.14 -15.08 -2.60
N ALA A 39 -16.21 -14.60 -1.94
CA ALA A 39 -17.55 -15.16 -2.11
C ALA A 39 -18.07 -15.00 -3.54
N VAL A 40 -17.89 -13.83 -4.16
CA VAL A 40 -18.31 -13.58 -5.55
C VAL A 40 -17.54 -14.47 -6.53
N ALA A 41 -16.19 -14.48 -6.42
CA ALA A 41 -15.36 -15.33 -7.27
C ALA A 41 -15.67 -16.82 -7.08
N GLY A 42 -15.83 -17.28 -5.84
CA GLY A 42 -16.19 -18.65 -5.52
C GLY A 42 -17.59 -19.03 -6.02
N ALA A 43 -18.57 -18.13 -5.95
CA ALA A 43 -19.91 -18.36 -6.48
C ALA A 43 -19.92 -18.56 -8.01
N VAL A 44 -19.15 -17.72 -8.73
CA VAL A 44 -19.02 -17.84 -10.19
C VAL A 44 -18.38 -19.15 -10.58
N LEU A 45 -17.22 -19.50 -9.98
CA LEU A 45 -16.55 -20.77 -10.25
C LEU A 45 -17.37 -21.97 -9.83
N GLY A 46 -17.98 -21.95 -8.64
CA GLY A 46 -18.83 -23.02 -8.13
C GLY A 46 -20.07 -23.24 -8.99
N GLY A 47 -20.70 -22.14 -9.50
CA GLY A 47 -21.83 -22.19 -10.42
C GLY A 47 -21.48 -22.81 -11.76
N ILE A 48 -20.27 -22.47 -12.30
CA ILE A 48 -19.78 -23.02 -13.57
C ILE A 48 -19.49 -24.53 -13.45
N ILE A 49 -18.82 -24.94 -12.37
CA ILE A 49 -18.41 -26.34 -12.15
C ILE A 49 -19.60 -27.20 -11.73
N GLY A 50 -20.44 -26.72 -10.79
CA GLY A 50 -21.58 -27.43 -10.25
C GLY A 50 -22.84 -27.34 -11.08
N ARG A 51 -22.91 -26.44 -12.07
CA ARG A 51 -24.05 -26.16 -12.96
C ARG A 51 -25.40 -25.93 -12.28
N ASP A 52 -25.38 -25.61 -11.00
CA ASP A 52 -26.58 -25.38 -10.21
C ASP A 52 -26.37 -24.34 -9.09
N ALA A 53 -27.46 -23.92 -8.45
CA ALA A 53 -27.45 -22.95 -7.35
C ALA A 53 -26.75 -23.48 -6.11
N LYS A 54 -26.65 -24.81 -5.92
CA LYS A 54 -25.96 -25.42 -4.78
C LYS A 54 -24.44 -25.31 -4.94
N GLY A 55 -23.92 -25.56 -6.16
CA GLY A 55 -22.50 -25.35 -6.48
C GLY A 55 -22.07 -23.91 -6.28
N ALA A 56 -22.89 -22.95 -6.72
CA ALA A 56 -22.63 -21.53 -6.49
C ALA A 56 -22.62 -21.17 -4.98
N ALA A 57 -23.54 -21.71 -4.19
CA ALA A 57 -23.60 -21.45 -2.75
C ALA A 57 -22.41 -22.06 -1.99
N ILE A 58 -21.98 -23.27 -2.34
CA ILE A 58 -20.80 -23.91 -1.76
C ILE A 58 -19.53 -23.15 -2.15
N GLY A 59 -19.41 -22.77 -3.41
CA GLY A 59 -18.26 -21.97 -3.89
C GLY A 59 -18.20 -20.59 -3.23
N ALA A 60 -19.33 -19.93 -3.02
CA ALA A 60 -19.40 -18.65 -2.30
C ALA A 60 -18.95 -18.78 -0.84
N ALA A 61 -19.40 -19.83 -0.14
CA ALA A 61 -19.02 -20.09 1.24
C ALA A 61 -17.52 -20.39 1.37
N ALA A 62 -16.97 -21.24 0.51
CA ALA A 62 -15.54 -21.56 0.50
C ALA A 62 -14.69 -20.32 0.12
N GLY A 63 -15.12 -19.54 -0.89
CA GLY A 63 -14.44 -18.33 -1.31
C GLY A 63 -14.44 -17.25 -0.22
N ALA A 64 -15.55 -17.09 0.50
CA ALA A 64 -15.65 -16.12 1.61
C ALA A 64 -14.70 -16.44 2.77
N THR A 65 -14.57 -17.72 3.13
CA THR A 65 -13.67 -18.14 4.22
C THR A 65 -12.21 -17.95 3.85
N ILE A 66 -11.80 -18.38 2.66
CA ILE A 66 -10.42 -18.23 2.18
C ILE A 66 -10.07 -16.74 1.99
N GLY A 67 -10.93 -15.98 1.32
CA GLY A 67 -10.72 -14.54 1.09
C GLY A 67 -10.69 -13.73 2.39
N GLY A 68 -11.59 -14.05 3.34
CA GLY A 68 -11.65 -13.39 4.64
C GLY A 68 -10.41 -13.63 5.50
N LEU A 69 -9.92 -14.86 5.54
CA LEU A 69 -8.72 -15.21 6.31
C LEU A 69 -7.45 -14.58 5.70
N ALA A 70 -7.31 -14.63 4.36
CA ALA A 70 -6.18 -14.01 3.69
C ALA A 70 -6.19 -12.48 3.85
N GLY A 71 -7.34 -11.83 3.70
CA GLY A 71 -7.50 -10.38 3.90
C GLY A 71 -7.23 -9.95 5.34
N ALA A 72 -7.70 -10.71 6.34
CA ALA A 72 -7.43 -10.44 7.75
C ALA A 72 -5.95 -10.58 8.11
N GLY A 73 -5.26 -11.59 7.55
CA GLY A 73 -3.83 -11.80 7.76
C GLY A 73 -2.99 -10.67 7.19
N ALA A 74 -3.24 -10.27 5.94
CA ALA A 74 -2.56 -9.17 5.29
C ALA A 74 -2.80 -7.84 6.03
N GLY A 75 -4.05 -7.55 6.45
CA GLY A 75 -4.40 -6.36 7.20
C GLY A 75 -3.63 -6.25 8.51
N ARG A 76 -3.60 -7.31 9.32
CA ARG A 76 -2.85 -7.34 10.60
C ARG A 76 -1.35 -7.14 10.40
N MET A 77 -0.78 -7.82 9.40
CA MET A 77 0.64 -7.67 9.07
C MET A 77 0.97 -6.22 8.74
N MET A 78 0.16 -5.58 7.90
CA MET A 78 0.37 -4.18 7.53
C MET A 78 0.12 -3.22 8.69
N ASP A 79 -0.86 -3.49 9.57
CA ASP A 79 -1.10 -2.69 10.78
C ASP A 79 0.09 -2.76 11.74
N ASN A 80 0.68 -3.94 11.94
CA ASN A 80 1.87 -4.12 12.75
C ASN A 80 3.09 -3.41 12.13
N GLN A 81 3.29 -3.56 10.81
CA GLN A 81 4.37 -2.90 10.10
C GLN A 81 4.25 -1.37 10.18
N GLU A 82 3.04 -0.81 10.02
CA GLU A 82 2.79 0.62 10.19
C GLU A 82 3.10 1.08 11.61
N ALA A 83 2.65 0.35 12.63
CA ALA A 83 2.89 0.70 14.04
C ALA A 83 4.38 0.71 14.37
N GLU A 84 5.13 -0.32 13.95
CA GLU A 84 6.58 -0.37 14.14
C GLU A 84 7.31 0.73 13.37
N MET A 85 6.89 1.03 12.14
CA MET A 85 7.46 2.11 11.34
C MET A 85 7.24 3.47 12.01
N ARG A 86 6.02 3.75 12.50
CA ARG A 86 5.72 4.97 13.25
C ARG A 86 6.51 5.07 14.54
N GLN A 87 6.70 3.98 15.25
CA GLN A 87 7.51 3.95 16.47
C GLN A 87 8.99 4.20 16.16
N ALA A 88 9.55 3.53 15.17
CA ALA A 88 10.97 3.65 14.81
C ALA A 88 11.32 5.06 14.27
N LEU A 89 10.37 5.72 13.59
CA LEU A 89 10.54 7.04 12.99
C LEU A 89 9.86 8.16 13.78
N SER A 90 9.45 7.90 15.03
CA SER A 90 8.70 8.87 15.86
C SER A 90 9.47 10.16 16.16
N GLN A 91 10.80 10.14 16.09
CA GLN A 91 11.68 11.28 16.30
C GLN A 91 12.16 11.93 14.98
N SER A 92 11.76 11.36 13.83
CA SER A 92 12.16 11.89 12.53
C SER A 92 11.13 12.88 12.03
N GLU A 93 11.57 14.09 11.72
CA GLU A 93 10.77 15.11 11.03
C GLU A 93 10.92 15.03 9.50
N GLU A 94 11.89 14.25 9.02
CA GLU A 94 12.25 14.12 7.61
C GLU A 94 11.39 13.10 6.87
N VAL A 95 10.77 12.16 7.60
CA VAL A 95 9.97 11.07 7.02
C VAL A 95 8.52 11.18 7.46
N ALA A 96 7.62 11.38 6.51
CA ALA A 96 6.18 11.31 6.76
C ALA A 96 5.65 9.92 6.41
N ILE A 97 4.77 9.38 7.28
CA ILE A 97 4.15 8.06 7.09
C ILE A 97 2.66 8.26 6.86
N ARG A 98 2.14 7.73 5.74
CA ARG A 98 0.72 7.77 5.39
C ARG A 98 0.24 6.38 5.01
N ARG A 99 -0.97 6.04 5.43
CA ARG A 99 -1.66 4.82 5.04
C ARG A 99 -2.73 5.12 4.00
N GLU A 100 -2.70 4.41 2.89
CA GLU A 100 -3.67 4.51 1.80
C GLU A 100 -4.28 3.12 1.55
N GLY A 101 -5.41 2.83 2.21
CA GLY A 101 -5.96 1.47 2.19
C GLY A 101 -4.98 0.43 2.74
N ASP A 102 -4.56 -0.51 1.92
CA ASP A 102 -3.56 -1.53 2.28
C ASP A 102 -2.12 -1.10 1.99
N LEU A 103 -1.92 0.02 1.29
CA LEU A 103 -0.62 0.57 0.97
C LEU A 103 -0.09 1.43 2.12
N LEU A 104 1.18 1.25 2.50
CA LEU A 104 1.91 2.14 3.40
C LEU A 104 2.89 2.99 2.57
N ALA A 105 2.72 4.31 2.60
CA ALA A 105 3.60 5.26 1.93
C ALA A 105 4.48 6.00 2.95
N LEU A 106 5.79 5.97 2.73
CA LEU A 106 6.77 6.75 3.47
C LEU A 106 7.33 7.81 2.53
N THR A 107 7.16 9.08 2.88
CA THR A 107 7.64 10.22 2.10
C THR A 107 8.90 10.79 2.74
N LEU A 108 10.01 10.72 2.02
CA LEU A 108 11.29 11.34 2.35
C LEU A 108 11.32 12.74 1.71
N LYS A 109 11.45 13.78 2.52
CA LYS A 109 11.54 15.17 2.02
C LYS A 109 12.82 15.35 1.20
N GLY A 110 12.70 15.86 -0.03
CA GLY A 110 13.83 15.95 -0.96
C GLY A 110 15.00 16.80 -0.46
N ASP A 111 14.69 17.93 0.16
CA ASP A 111 15.71 18.91 0.60
C ASP A 111 16.59 18.40 1.76
N VAL A 112 16.13 17.39 2.50
CA VAL A 112 16.90 16.71 3.56
C VAL A 112 17.46 15.37 3.09
N THR A 113 17.01 14.91 1.93
CA THR A 113 17.46 13.64 1.35
C THR A 113 18.63 13.84 0.40
N PHE A 114 18.63 14.92 -0.37
CA PHE A 114 19.62 15.21 -1.41
C PHE A 114 19.99 16.70 -1.43
N ASP A 115 21.22 16.99 -1.80
CA ASP A 115 21.61 18.34 -2.22
C ASP A 115 20.93 18.75 -3.54
N VAL A 116 20.97 20.05 -3.85
CA VAL A 116 20.49 20.56 -5.15
C VAL A 116 21.25 19.87 -6.28
N ASP A 117 20.54 19.43 -7.30
CA ASP A 117 21.09 18.73 -8.47
C ASP A 117 21.83 17.41 -8.15
N SER A 118 21.67 16.88 -6.97
CA SER A 118 22.33 15.65 -6.50
C SER A 118 21.35 14.48 -6.40
N ASP A 119 21.88 13.28 -6.62
CA ASP A 119 21.24 12.00 -6.38
C ASP A 119 21.96 11.21 -5.26
N VAL A 120 22.92 11.84 -4.60
CA VAL A 120 23.61 11.27 -3.44
C VAL A 120 22.80 11.54 -2.19
N VAL A 121 22.37 10.48 -1.51
CA VAL A 121 21.61 10.60 -0.26
C VAL A 121 22.52 11.19 0.83
N LEU A 122 22.01 12.21 1.51
CA LEU A 122 22.74 12.88 2.59
C LEU A 122 22.94 11.96 3.81
N PRO A 123 24.10 11.99 4.46
CA PRO A 123 24.41 11.15 5.62
C PRO A 123 23.40 11.26 6.77
N GLY A 124 22.78 12.45 6.93
CA GLY A 124 21.77 12.69 7.96
C GLY A 124 20.55 11.75 7.86
N LEU A 125 20.26 11.20 6.68
CA LEU A 125 19.12 10.30 6.48
C LEU A 125 19.49 8.80 6.59
N TYR A 126 20.74 8.46 6.77
CA TYR A 126 21.17 7.05 6.80
C TYR A 126 20.56 6.26 7.95
N ASN A 127 20.37 6.89 9.11
CA ASN A 127 19.74 6.24 10.26
C ASN A 127 18.27 5.94 10.03
N GLU A 128 17.54 6.84 9.38
CA GLU A 128 16.14 6.65 9.01
C GLU A 128 16.01 5.52 7.99
N ILE A 129 16.85 5.52 6.95
CA ILE A 129 16.89 4.45 5.94
C ILE A 129 17.24 3.10 6.59
N GLU A 130 18.16 3.08 7.55
CA GLU A 130 18.50 1.86 8.31
C GLU A 130 17.27 1.31 9.05
N ARG A 131 16.57 2.17 9.81
CA ARG A 131 15.36 1.77 10.55
C ARG A 131 14.24 1.30 9.61
N ILE A 132 14.05 1.99 8.49
CA ILE A 132 13.09 1.58 7.44
C ILE A 132 13.47 0.20 6.90
N ALA A 133 14.74 -0.01 6.55
CA ALA A 133 15.22 -1.27 6.00
C ALA A 133 15.02 -2.44 6.96
N GLN A 134 15.35 -2.27 8.24
CA GLN A 134 15.17 -3.30 9.29
C GLN A 134 13.70 -3.76 9.37
N ILE A 135 12.76 -2.82 9.33
CA ILE A 135 11.33 -3.16 9.35
C ILE A 135 10.92 -3.83 8.03
N LEU A 136 11.39 -3.33 6.89
CA LEU A 136 11.10 -3.96 5.60
C LEU A 136 11.65 -5.40 5.52
N VAL A 137 12.81 -5.68 6.09
CA VAL A 137 13.39 -7.04 6.19
C VAL A 137 12.54 -7.93 7.09
N LYS A 138 12.04 -7.42 8.21
CA LYS A 138 11.16 -8.14 9.14
C LYS A 138 9.83 -8.56 8.51
N TYR A 139 9.32 -7.78 7.54
CA TYR A 139 8.06 -8.04 6.84
C TYR A 139 8.28 -8.41 5.36
N PRO A 140 8.79 -9.64 5.07
CA PRO A 140 9.19 -10.02 3.71
C PRO A 140 8.02 -10.21 2.73
N GLN A 141 6.78 -10.31 3.22
CA GLN A 141 5.57 -10.53 2.42
C GLN A 141 4.99 -9.22 1.85
N THR A 142 5.86 -8.26 1.52
CA THR A 142 5.48 -7.00 0.88
C THR A 142 6.33 -6.74 -0.35
N THR A 143 5.76 -6.05 -1.34
CA THR A 143 6.48 -5.48 -2.47
C THR A 143 6.71 -3.99 -2.24
N ILE A 144 7.81 -3.47 -2.74
CA ILE A 144 8.26 -2.11 -2.47
C ILE A 144 8.52 -1.41 -3.80
N VAL A 145 7.97 -0.21 -3.95
CA VAL A 145 8.28 0.69 -5.06
C VAL A 145 8.85 1.97 -4.48
N VAL A 146 10.05 2.34 -4.90
CA VAL A 146 10.68 3.63 -4.58
C VAL A 146 10.39 4.59 -5.73
N GLU A 147 9.63 5.64 -5.45
CA GLU A 147 9.18 6.63 -6.44
C GLU A 147 9.93 7.95 -6.24
N GLY A 148 10.63 8.43 -7.27
CA GLY A 148 11.31 9.72 -7.26
C GLY A 148 10.46 10.80 -7.93
N HIS A 149 10.46 12.00 -7.33
CA HIS A 149 9.71 13.15 -7.83
C HIS A 149 10.56 14.42 -7.77
N THR A 150 10.30 15.34 -8.70
CA THR A 150 10.89 16.70 -8.74
C THR A 150 9.79 17.75 -8.68
N ASP A 151 10.17 18.98 -8.51
CA ASP A 151 9.33 20.11 -8.89
C ASP A 151 9.45 20.37 -10.41
N SER A 152 8.75 21.39 -10.91
CA SER A 152 8.74 21.77 -12.34
C SER A 152 9.90 22.70 -12.74
N THR A 153 10.97 22.80 -11.95
CA THR A 153 12.14 23.60 -12.29
C THR A 153 13.07 22.81 -13.20
N GLY A 154 13.37 23.33 -14.38
CA GLY A 154 14.20 22.66 -15.37
C GLY A 154 13.39 22.05 -16.52
N SER A 155 14.04 21.21 -17.34
CA SER A 155 13.35 20.50 -18.42
C SER A 155 12.75 19.19 -17.92
N GLU A 156 11.63 18.77 -18.52
CA GLU A 156 10.97 17.49 -18.21
C GLU A 156 11.95 16.30 -18.32
N ALA A 157 12.75 16.25 -19.39
CA ALA A 157 13.73 15.18 -19.59
C ALA A 157 14.81 15.16 -18.48
N TYR A 158 15.25 16.33 -18.05
CA TYR A 158 16.18 16.46 -16.94
C TYR A 158 15.56 15.98 -15.63
N ASN A 159 14.35 16.43 -15.30
CA ASN A 159 13.60 16.06 -14.10
C ASN A 159 13.30 14.58 -14.08
N GLN A 160 12.94 13.97 -15.22
CA GLN A 160 12.76 12.53 -15.35
C GLN A 160 14.04 11.77 -14.95
N GLY A 161 15.17 12.09 -15.56
CA GLY A 161 16.45 11.44 -15.26
C GLY A 161 16.91 11.66 -13.81
N LEU A 162 16.73 12.87 -13.24
CA LEU A 162 17.09 13.16 -11.85
C LEU A 162 16.24 12.32 -10.87
N SER A 163 14.93 12.26 -11.10
CA SER A 163 14.01 11.49 -10.24
C SER A 163 14.32 9.98 -10.26
N GLU A 164 14.66 9.43 -11.42
CA GLU A 164 15.09 8.02 -11.55
C GLU A 164 16.36 7.75 -10.74
N ARG A 165 17.40 8.56 -10.92
CA ARG A 165 18.66 8.39 -10.16
C ARG A 165 18.45 8.48 -8.66
N ARG A 166 17.61 9.42 -8.19
CA ARG A 166 17.26 9.56 -6.77
C ARG A 166 16.53 8.33 -6.23
N ALA A 167 15.55 7.81 -6.97
CA ALA A 167 14.85 6.59 -6.61
C ALA A 167 15.82 5.39 -6.53
N TRP A 168 16.73 5.25 -7.49
CA TRP A 168 17.74 4.19 -7.48
C TRP A 168 18.72 4.31 -6.31
N SER A 169 19.10 5.51 -5.93
CA SER A 169 20.00 5.72 -4.78
C SER A 169 19.37 5.26 -3.47
N VAL A 170 18.08 5.56 -3.25
CA VAL A 170 17.36 5.06 -2.07
C VAL A 170 17.13 3.56 -2.15
N GLN A 171 16.73 3.00 -3.31
CA GLN A 171 16.60 1.56 -3.51
C GLN A 171 17.91 0.83 -3.18
N ARG A 172 19.03 1.32 -3.68
CA ARG A 172 20.36 0.75 -3.42
C ARG A 172 20.66 0.72 -1.93
N LEU A 173 20.45 1.83 -1.21
CA LEU A 173 20.69 1.90 0.22
C LEU A 173 19.82 0.92 1.01
N LEU A 174 18.57 0.70 0.61
CA LEU A 174 17.69 -0.30 1.21
C LEU A 174 18.18 -1.73 0.94
N THR A 175 18.65 -2.01 -0.29
CA THR A 175 19.17 -3.34 -0.64
C THR A 175 20.51 -3.64 0.03
N GLU A 176 21.40 -2.66 0.18
CA GLU A 176 22.64 -2.77 0.94
C GLU A 176 22.40 -3.12 2.43
N ARG A 177 21.20 -2.77 2.94
CA ARG A 177 20.74 -3.05 4.31
C ARG A 177 19.87 -4.31 4.42
N GLY A 178 19.90 -5.17 3.41
CA GLY A 178 19.29 -6.50 3.44
C GLY A 178 17.88 -6.60 2.88
N VAL A 179 17.29 -5.52 2.35
CA VAL A 179 16.01 -5.63 1.63
C VAL A 179 16.25 -6.38 0.32
N SER A 180 15.52 -7.49 0.11
CA SER A 180 15.66 -8.32 -1.10
C SER A 180 15.38 -7.52 -2.38
N SER A 181 16.33 -7.52 -3.32
CA SER A 181 16.19 -6.87 -4.63
C SER A 181 15.04 -7.43 -5.47
N ALA A 182 14.63 -8.68 -5.22
CA ALA A 182 13.51 -9.31 -5.93
C ALA A 182 12.14 -8.68 -5.62
N ARG A 183 12.02 -7.92 -4.54
CA ARG A 183 10.76 -7.31 -4.11
C ARG A 183 10.77 -5.77 -4.06
N ILE A 184 11.85 -5.15 -4.52
CA ILE A 184 11.99 -3.69 -4.54
C ILE A 184 12.29 -3.21 -5.96
N SER A 185 11.58 -2.19 -6.42
CA SER A 185 11.81 -1.51 -7.68
C SER A 185 11.93 -0.01 -7.48
N ALA A 186 12.56 0.69 -8.42
CA ALA A 186 12.66 2.14 -8.43
C ALA A 186 12.07 2.71 -9.72
N VAL A 187 11.33 3.80 -9.60
CA VAL A 187 10.69 4.51 -10.71
C VAL A 187 10.85 6.01 -10.52
N GLY A 188 11.25 6.73 -11.55
CA GLY A 188 11.21 8.19 -11.58
C GLY A 188 9.94 8.67 -12.26
N TYR A 189 9.32 9.69 -11.72
CA TYR A 189 8.15 10.37 -12.29
C TYR A 189 8.44 11.82 -12.67
N GLY A 190 9.68 12.30 -12.45
CA GLY A 190 9.99 13.71 -12.69
C GLY A 190 8.99 14.61 -12.02
N GLU A 191 8.50 15.60 -12.75
CA GLU A 191 7.49 16.57 -12.32
C GLU A 191 6.04 16.15 -12.60
N SER A 192 5.81 14.98 -13.22
CA SER A 192 4.50 14.57 -13.75
C SER A 192 3.46 14.23 -12.66
N ARG A 193 3.89 14.04 -11.41
CA ARG A 193 3.01 13.70 -10.27
C ARG A 193 3.16 14.67 -9.10
N PRO A 194 2.73 15.93 -9.24
CA PRO A 194 2.83 16.91 -8.17
C PRO A 194 1.81 16.62 -7.06
N VAL A 195 2.19 16.86 -5.80
CA VAL A 195 1.31 16.80 -4.62
C VAL A 195 0.90 18.19 -4.13
N ALA A 196 1.55 19.22 -4.66
CA ALA A 196 1.25 20.63 -4.38
C ALA A 196 1.48 21.49 -5.63
N SER A 197 0.99 22.75 -5.62
CA SER A 197 1.24 23.69 -6.73
C SER A 197 2.73 24.00 -6.87
N ASN A 198 3.23 23.97 -8.10
CA ASN A 198 4.59 24.42 -8.44
C ASN A 198 4.76 25.96 -8.51
N ASP A 199 3.66 26.73 -8.39
CA ASP A 199 3.68 28.20 -8.51
C ASP A 199 4.41 28.88 -7.35
N ASN A 200 4.46 28.24 -6.18
CA ASN A 200 5.08 28.80 -5.00
C ASN A 200 6.21 27.91 -4.45
N PRO A 201 7.20 28.48 -3.73
CA PRO A 201 8.36 27.74 -3.23
C PRO A 201 7.99 26.58 -2.29
N GLY A 202 6.99 26.77 -1.42
CA GLY A 202 6.56 25.73 -0.48
C GLY A 202 5.95 24.51 -1.18
N GLY A 203 5.16 24.75 -2.25
CA GLY A 203 4.60 23.66 -3.04
C GLY A 203 5.69 22.92 -3.83
N ARG A 204 6.65 23.64 -4.41
CA ARG A 204 7.82 23.01 -5.06
C ARG A 204 8.62 22.15 -4.07
N GLN A 205 8.81 22.63 -2.84
CA GLN A 205 9.48 21.86 -1.79
C GLN A 205 8.75 20.53 -1.49
N MET A 206 7.42 20.54 -1.43
CA MET A 206 6.63 19.32 -1.23
C MET A 206 6.72 18.38 -2.44
N ASN A 207 6.87 18.90 -3.65
CA ASN A 207 6.99 18.08 -4.86
C ASN A 207 8.35 17.39 -4.96
N ARG A 208 9.44 18.03 -4.50
CA ARG A 208 10.77 17.39 -4.38
C ARG A 208 10.74 16.36 -3.25
N ARG A 209 10.53 15.09 -3.58
CA ARG A 209 10.42 14.00 -2.61
C ARG A 209 10.80 12.65 -3.20
N VAL A 210 11.07 11.70 -2.32
CA VAL A 210 11.08 10.27 -2.67
C VAL A 210 10.01 9.59 -1.82
N GLU A 211 9.18 8.77 -2.45
CA GLU A 211 8.19 7.94 -1.75
C GLU A 211 8.61 6.47 -1.77
N ILE A 212 8.56 5.81 -0.61
CA ILE A 212 8.72 4.36 -0.49
C ILE A 212 7.32 3.79 -0.26
N ARG A 213 6.78 3.13 -1.29
CA ARG A 213 5.44 2.56 -1.28
C ARG A 213 5.53 1.07 -0.99
N VAL A 214 4.93 0.65 0.11
CA VAL A 214 4.96 -0.73 0.59
C VAL A 214 3.58 -1.34 0.43
N ASN A 215 3.47 -2.36 -0.42
CA ASN A 215 2.23 -3.07 -0.71
C ASN A 215 2.30 -4.49 -0.11
N PRO A 216 1.23 -5.00 0.49
CA PRO A 216 1.16 -6.40 0.85
C PRO A 216 1.21 -7.26 -0.41
N ASN A 217 2.00 -8.33 -0.39
CA ASN A 217 2.00 -9.30 -1.47
C ASN A 217 0.79 -10.23 -1.29
N THR A 218 -0.34 -9.87 -1.88
CA THR A 218 -1.59 -10.64 -1.81
C THR A 218 -1.64 -11.84 -2.76
N GLY A 219 -0.51 -12.18 -3.41
CA GLY A 219 -0.46 -13.27 -4.39
C GLY A 219 -1.13 -12.96 -5.73
N GLN A 220 -1.71 -11.78 -5.90
CA GLN A 220 -2.22 -11.29 -7.17
C GLN A 220 -1.11 -10.52 -7.90
N GLN A 221 -0.25 -11.25 -8.61
CA GLN A 221 0.53 -10.64 -9.68
C GLN A 221 -0.44 -10.41 -10.84
N THR A 222 -0.88 -9.19 -11.02
CA THR A 222 -1.47 -8.75 -12.31
C THR A 222 -0.33 -8.71 -13.32
N TYR A 223 -0.34 -9.69 -14.24
CA TYR A 223 0.46 -9.66 -15.46
C TYR A 223 -0.16 -8.66 -16.44
#